data_5609ea00ebb67b5d68032bab732826da
#
_entry.id   5609ea00ebb67b5d68032bab732826da
#
_cell.length_a   1.000
_cell.length_b   1.000
_cell.length_c   1.000
_cell.angle_alpha   90.00
_cell.angle_beta   90.00
_cell.angle_gamma   90.00
#
_symmetry.space_group_name_H-M   'P 1'
#
loop_
_entity.id
_entity.type
_entity.pdbx_description
1 polymer ?
#
loop_
_entity_poly.entity_id
_entity_poly.type
_entity_poly.pdbx_seq_one_letter_code
_entity_poly.pdbx_strand_id
1 'polypeptide(L)'
;YNQAYLATLKECGIVCYRGNETSSIYNSKKGDGDCPRKRILRLIDAYLNFSGHNCTTWADVAGEYPLNIPSSRFLRPHNPKLRVLDNIRLRRITSGLEYAANKREIYHLWWHPHNFGVNLQENLRFLELILQQYQRLNKDHQMQSLNMREVAELSLENN
;
A
#
# COMPACT_ATOMS: atom_id res chain seq x y z
N TYR A 1 4.74 7.83 -10.88
CA TYR A 1 6.10 8.36 -11.09
C TYR A 1 6.46 8.37 -12.58
N ASN A 2 7.47 9.16 -12.95
CA ASN A 2 7.96 9.20 -14.33
C ASN A 2 9.36 8.56 -14.38
N GLN A 3 9.52 7.50 -15.18
CA GLN A 3 10.80 6.78 -15.34
C GLN A 3 11.97 7.69 -15.76
N ALA A 4 11.69 8.77 -16.47
CA ALA A 4 12.72 9.74 -16.88
C ALA A 4 13.50 10.35 -15.69
N TYR A 5 12.93 10.33 -14.49
CA TYR A 5 13.58 10.88 -13.28
C TYR A 5 14.38 9.85 -12.47
N LEU A 6 14.36 8.56 -12.85
CA LEU A 6 15.05 7.52 -12.06
C LEU A 6 16.58 7.78 -12.01
N ALA A 7 17.17 8.21 -13.11
CA ALA A 7 18.60 8.57 -13.14
C ALA A 7 18.92 9.70 -12.15
N THR A 8 18.11 10.77 -12.17
CA THR A 8 18.26 11.90 -11.25
C THR A 8 18.06 11.48 -9.79
N LEU A 9 17.08 10.60 -9.50
CA LEU A 9 16.88 10.08 -8.16
C LEU A 9 18.10 9.29 -7.66
N LYS A 10 18.70 8.48 -8.54
CA LYS A 10 19.94 7.74 -8.25
C LYS A 10 21.11 8.69 -7.95
N GLU A 11 21.30 9.73 -8.77
CA GLU A 11 22.33 10.77 -8.56
C GLU A 11 22.13 11.53 -7.24
N CYS A 12 20.87 11.75 -6.82
CA CYS A 12 20.53 12.36 -5.53
C CYS A 12 20.66 11.40 -4.33
N GLY A 13 21.10 10.16 -4.52
CA GLY A 13 21.27 9.18 -3.45
C GLY A 13 19.95 8.61 -2.91
N ILE A 14 18.84 8.71 -3.67
CA ILE A 14 17.55 8.11 -3.31
C ILE A 14 17.63 6.59 -3.53
N VAL A 15 17.48 5.84 -2.47
CA VAL A 15 17.63 4.36 -2.48
C VAL A 15 16.37 3.61 -2.89
N CYS A 16 15.19 4.19 -2.65
CA CYS A 16 13.92 3.56 -3.01
C CYS A 16 12.83 4.60 -3.25
N TYR A 17 11.79 4.19 -3.97
CA TYR A 17 10.60 5.01 -4.21
C TYR A 17 9.34 4.15 -4.17
N ARG A 18 8.20 4.78 -3.90
CA ARG A 18 6.91 4.11 -3.93
C ARG A 18 6.37 4.07 -5.36
N GLY A 19 6.22 2.86 -5.91
CA GLY A 19 5.47 2.63 -7.13
C GLY A 19 3.96 2.59 -6.91
N ASN A 20 3.22 2.56 -8.01
CA ASN A 20 1.77 2.33 -7.99
C ASN A 20 1.48 0.85 -7.69
N GLU A 21 0.23 0.56 -7.32
CA GLU A 21 -0.29 -0.79 -7.26
C GLU A 21 -0.12 -1.51 -8.60
N THR A 22 0.20 -2.80 -8.56
CA THR A 22 0.52 -3.61 -9.75
C THR A 22 -0.68 -3.87 -10.64
N SER A 23 -1.89 -3.82 -10.09
CA SER A 23 -3.13 -4.06 -10.86
C SER A 23 -3.38 -2.99 -11.94
N SER A 24 -3.88 -3.45 -13.09
CA SER A 24 -4.17 -2.61 -14.27
C SER A 24 -5.16 -1.46 -14.01
N ILE A 25 -6.05 -1.58 -13.02
CA ILE A 25 -6.98 -0.51 -12.65
C ILE A 25 -6.28 0.71 -12.05
N TYR A 26 -5.06 0.53 -11.53
CA TYR A 26 -4.22 1.59 -10.96
C TYR A 26 -3.19 2.14 -11.96
N ASN A 27 -3.00 1.45 -13.09
CA ASN A 27 -2.08 1.91 -14.13
C ASN A 27 -2.75 2.99 -15.00
N SER A 28 -2.26 4.23 -14.86
CA SER A 28 -2.61 5.34 -15.77
C SER A 28 -1.56 5.39 -16.88
N LYS A 29 -1.92 5.00 -18.11
CA LYS A 29 -1.07 5.29 -19.27
C LYS A 29 -1.07 6.80 -19.51
N LYS A 30 0.10 7.39 -19.86
CA LYS A 30 0.18 8.78 -20.34
C LYS A 30 -0.86 9.01 -21.45
N GLY A 31 -1.77 9.96 -21.26
CA GLY A 31 -2.83 10.29 -22.25
C GLY A 31 -4.23 9.79 -21.92
N ASP A 32 -4.38 8.80 -21.04
CA ASP A 32 -5.68 8.38 -20.52
C ASP A 32 -5.96 9.21 -19.26
N GLY A 33 -6.58 10.39 -19.43
CA GLY A 33 -7.04 11.20 -18.31
C GLY A 33 -7.80 10.29 -17.34
N ASP A 34 -7.79 10.61 -16.06
CA ASP A 34 -8.35 9.78 -14.98
C ASP A 34 -9.83 9.47 -15.28
N CYS A 35 -10.04 8.41 -16.10
CA CYS A 35 -11.35 8.05 -16.63
C CYS A 35 -12.31 7.82 -15.45
N PRO A 36 -13.50 8.45 -15.42
CA PRO A 36 -14.46 8.29 -14.32
C PRO A 36 -14.75 6.82 -13.98
N ARG A 37 -14.74 5.93 -14.97
CA ARG A 37 -14.91 4.49 -14.76
C ARG A 37 -13.78 3.87 -13.93
N LYS A 38 -12.51 4.25 -14.17
CA LYS A 38 -11.38 3.77 -13.34
C LYS A 38 -11.46 4.31 -11.91
N ARG A 39 -11.92 5.54 -11.72
CA ARG A 39 -12.14 6.12 -10.37
C ARG A 39 -13.20 5.34 -9.60
N ILE A 40 -14.31 4.98 -10.25
CA ILE A 40 -15.37 4.16 -9.64
C ILE A 40 -14.83 2.76 -9.31
N LEU A 41 -14.11 2.11 -10.23
CA LEU A 41 -13.52 0.79 -9.97
C LEU A 41 -12.54 0.81 -8.80
N ARG A 42 -11.66 1.83 -8.69
CA ARG A 42 -10.77 2.01 -7.55
C ARG A 42 -11.52 2.29 -6.25
N LEU A 43 -12.66 2.99 -6.31
CA LEU A 43 -13.53 3.17 -5.15
C LEU A 43 -14.13 1.85 -4.70
N ILE A 44 -14.67 1.06 -5.63
CA ILE A 44 -15.24 -0.25 -5.35
C ILE A 44 -14.16 -1.20 -4.81
N ASP A 45 -12.96 -1.22 -5.39
CA ASP A 45 -11.82 -2.05 -4.95
C ASP A 45 -11.33 -1.71 -3.53
N ALA A 46 -11.60 -0.49 -3.04
CA ALA A 46 -11.32 -0.13 -1.65
C ALA A 46 -12.19 -0.91 -0.65
N TYR A 47 -13.29 -1.49 -1.09
CA TYR A 47 -14.23 -2.27 -0.27
C TYR A 47 -14.25 -3.74 -0.68
N LEU A 48 -14.22 -4.04 -1.98
CA LEU A 48 -14.29 -5.40 -2.52
C LEU A 48 -12.97 -5.77 -3.20
N ASN A 49 -12.57 -7.04 -3.08
CA ASN A 49 -11.28 -7.51 -3.60
C ASN A 49 -11.33 -7.83 -5.09
N PHE A 50 -11.31 -6.80 -5.96
CA PHE A 50 -11.23 -6.98 -7.41
C PHE A 50 -9.79 -7.02 -7.94
N SER A 51 -8.90 -6.22 -7.35
CA SER A 51 -7.51 -6.08 -7.81
C SER A 51 -6.54 -7.08 -7.18
N GLY A 52 -7.01 -8.00 -6.35
CA GLY A 52 -6.14 -8.80 -5.50
C GLY A 52 -5.59 -8.00 -4.32
N HIS A 53 -4.68 -8.58 -3.56
CA HIS A 53 -4.11 -7.93 -2.38
C HIS A 53 -3.01 -6.93 -2.74
N ASN A 54 -2.48 -6.99 -3.97
CA ASN A 54 -1.36 -6.17 -4.45
C ASN A 54 -0.13 -6.24 -3.52
N CYS A 55 0.07 -7.41 -2.89
CA CYS A 55 1.30 -7.67 -2.16
C CYS A 55 2.46 -7.83 -3.15
N THR A 56 3.67 -7.60 -2.68
CA THR A 56 4.89 -7.64 -3.49
C THR A 56 5.84 -8.65 -2.87
N THR A 57 6.43 -9.52 -3.68
CA THR A 57 7.45 -10.44 -3.20
C THR A 57 8.77 -9.69 -2.97
N TRP A 58 9.64 -10.23 -2.11
CA TRP A 58 10.96 -9.68 -1.90
C TRP A 58 11.81 -9.70 -3.18
N ALA A 59 11.64 -10.72 -4.02
CA ALA A 59 12.30 -10.82 -5.32
C ALA A 59 11.86 -9.72 -6.30
N ASP A 60 10.59 -9.28 -6.25
CA ASP A 60 10.09 -8.20 -7.11
C ASP A 60 10.60 -6.81 -6.69
N VAL A 61 11.02 -6.65 -5.42
CA VAL A 61 11.62 -5.41 -4.92
C VAL A 61 13.12 -5.37 -5.23
N ALA A 62 13.77 -6.54 -5.29
CA ALA A 62 15.19 -6.65 -5.59
C ALA A 62 15.52 -6.11 -6.99
N GLY A 63 16.63 -5.41 -7.13
CA GLY A 63 17.06 -4.86 -8.42
C GLY A 63 18.04 -3.72 -8.30
N GLU A 64 18.04 -2.86 -9.32
CA GLU A 64 18.91 -1.68 -9.34
C GLU A 64 18.29 -0.50 -8.59
N TYR A 65 19.13 0.29 -7.96
CA TYR A 65 18.71 1.53 -7.31
C TYR A 65 18.22 2.59 -8.33
N PRO A 66 17.19 3.39 -7.95
CA PRO A 66 16.39 3.30 -6.74
C PRO A 66 15.36 2.15 -6.83
N LEU A 67 15.26 1.37 -5.76
CA LEU A 67 14.34 0.22 -5.71
C LEU A 67 12.88 0.66 -5.77
N ASN A 68 12.09 -0.03 -6.56
CA ASN A 68 10.65 0.18 -6.62
C ASN A 68 9.95 -0.65 -5.53
N ILE A 69 9.31 0.01 -4.57
CA ILE A 69 8.47 -0.65 -3.55
C ILE A 69 7.01 -0.30 -3.86
N PRO A 70 6.30 -1.15 -4.63
CA PRO A 70 4.93 -0.85 -5.04
C PRO A 70 4.00 -0.70 -3.84
N SER A 71 3.02 0.19 -3.95
CA SER A 71 1.95 0.28 -2.95
C SER A 71 0.99 -0.90 -3.08
N SER A 72 0.55 -1.44 -1.94
CA SER A 72 -0.51 -2.45 -1.91
C SER A 72 -1.87 -1.79 -1.75
N ARG A 73 -1.96 -0.78 -0.88
CA ARG A 73 -3.23 -0.12 -0.58
C ARG A 73 -3.07 1.30 -0.06
N PHE A 74 -3.90 2.20 -0.60
CA PHE A 74 -4.13 3.51 -0.02
C PHE A 74 -5.15 3.42 1.12
N LEU A 75 -4.76 3.85 2.32
CA LEU A 75 -5.66 3.98 3.46
C LEU A 75 -6.52 5.23 3.28
N ARG A 76 -7.73 5.05 2.74
CA ARG A 76 -8.67 6.14 2.54
C ARG A 76 -9.14 6.72 3.88
N PRO A 77 -9.26 8.05 4.01
CA PRO A 77 -9.81 8.66 5.21
C PRO A 77 -11.28 8.26 5.42
N HIS A 78 -11.74 8.39 6.66
CA HIS A 78 -13.15 8.19 7.01
C HIS A 78 -14.04 9.14 6.20
N ASN A 79 -15.14 8.59 5.70
CA ASN A 79 -16.20 9.38 5.05
C ASN A 79 -17.54 9.10 5.76
N PRO A 80 -18.13 10.11 6.43
CA PRO A 80 -19.40 9.93 7.17
C PRO A 80 -20.53 9.31 6.33
N LYS A 81 -20.56 9.63 5.01
CA LYS A 81 -21.59 9.11 4.08
C LYS A 81 -21.41 7.59 3.80
N LEU A 82 -20.22 7.07 4.01
CA LEU A 82 -19.88 5.66 3.73
C LEU A 82 -19.55 4.88 5.02
N ARG A 83 -19.87 5.43 6.19
CA ARG A 83 -19.61 4.84 7.51
C ARG A 83 -20.10 3.39 7.63
N VAL A 84 -21.25 3.08 7.06
CA VAL A 84 -21.81 1.71 7.07
C VAL A 84 -20.92 0.68 6.37
N LEU A 85 -20.02 1.14 5.50
CA LEU A 85 -19.08 0.28 4.77
C LEU A 85 -17.69 0.17 5.46
N ASP A 86 -17.47 0.83 6.59
CA ASP A 86 -16.16 0.85 7.25
C ASP A 86 -15.71 -0.57 7.67
N ASN A 87 -16.61 -1.44 8.10
CA ASN A 87 -16.29 -2.83 8.44
C ASN A 87 -15.83 -3.63 7.21
N ILE A 88 -16.43 -3.38 6.04
CA ILE A 88 -16.04 -4.04 4.78
C ILE A 88 -14.66 -3.54 4.37
N ARG A 89 -14.41 -2.22 4.46
CA ARG A 89 -13.12 -1.61 4.21
C ARG A 89 -12.03 -2.13 5.14
N LEU A 90 -12.34 -2.28 6.44
CA LEU A 90 -11.42 -2.86 7.41
C LEU A 90 -11.07 -4.30 7.03
N ARG A 91 -12.08 -5.13 6.76
CA ARG A 91 -11.87 -6.52 6.32
C ARG A 91 -11.03 -6.60 5.05
N ARG A 92 -11.21 -5.67 4.12
CA ARG A 92 -10.42 -5.60 2.89
C ARG A 92 -8.93 -5.36 3.16
N ILE A 93 -8.59 -4.53 4.15
CA ILE A 93 -7.20 -4.24 4.55
C ILE A 93 -6.63 -5.39 5.36
N THR A 94 -7.36 -5.87 6.37
CA THR A 94 -6.87 -6.95 7.25
C THR A 94 -6.66 -8.26 6.51
N SER A 95 -7.52 -8.60 5.55
CA SER A 95 -7.30 -9.78 4.69
C SER A 95 -6.05 -9.65 3.81
N GLY A 96 -5.68 -8.42 3.41
CA GLY A 96 -4.42 -8.17 2.71
C GLY A 96 -3.20 -8.37 3.61
N LEU A 97 -3.27 -7.92 4.86
CA LEU A 97 -2.23 -8.17 5.87
C LEU A 97 -2.07 -9.66 6.16
N GLU A 98 -3.18 -10.37 6.35
CA GLU A 98 -3.18 -11.84 6.56
C GLU A 98 -2.57 -12.58 5.38
N TYR A 99 -2.94 -12.18 4.15
CA TYR A 99 -2.35 -12.77 2.94
C TYR A 99 -0.84 -12.56 2.89
N ALA A 100 -0.37 -11.33 3.12
CA ALA A 100 1.06 -11.01 3.12
C ALA A 100 1.82 -11.79 4.20
N ALA A 101 1.28 -11.87 5.43
CA ALA A 101 1.88 -12.63 6.52
C ALA A 101 2.02 -14.13 6.17
N ASN A 102 0.96 -14.75 5.63
CA ASN A 102 0.95 -16.16 5.22
C ASN A 102 1.91 -16.45 4.05
N LYS A 103 2.06 -15.50 3.14
CA LYS A 103 2.92 -15.65 1.95
C LYS A 103 4.34 -15.13 2.17
N ARG A 104 4.61 -14.49 3.31
CA ARG A 104 5.88 -13.78 3.58
C ARG A 104 6.20 -12.72 2.53
N GLU A 105 5.16 -12.01 2.11
CA GLU A 105 5.22 -10.92 1.13
C GLU A 105 5.11 -9.56 1.81
N ILE A 106 5.43 -8.50 1.09
CA ILE A 106 5.35 -7.12 1.55
C ILE A 106 3.94 -6.59 1.31
N TYR A 107 3.30 -6.03 2.35
CA TYR A 107 2.05 -5.28 2.25
C TYR A 107 2.31 -3.80 2.54
N HIS A 108 2.35 -2.98 1.51
CA HIS A 108 2.65 -1.56 1.60
C HIS A 108 1.36 -0.74 1.76
N LEU A 109 0.98 -0.48 3.02
CA LEU A 109 -0.12 0.42 3.38
C LEU A 109 0.39 1.85 3.51
N TRP A 110 -0.30 2.80 2.87
CA TRP A 110 0.13 4.20 2.91
C TRP A 110 -1.05 5.17 2.96
N TRP A 111 -0.81 6.37 3.47
CA TRP A 111 -1.79 7.45 3.50
C TRP A 111 -1.11 8.82 3.50
N HIS A 112 -1.91 9.86 3.32
CA HIS A 112 -1.45 11.23 3.49
C HIS A 112 -1.86 11.72 4.90
N PRO A 113 -0.94 12.19 5.74
CA PRO A 113 -1.26 12.65 7.10
C PRO A 113 -2.36 13.73 7.15
N HIS A 114 -2.37 14.66 6.18
CA HIS A 114 -3.40 15.71 6.12
C HIS A 114 -4.82 15.17 5.91
N ASN A 115 -5.00 14.00 5.31
CA ASN A 115 -6.31 13.37 5.15
C ASN A 115 -6.91 12.91 6.47
N PHE A 116 -6.09 12.71 7.51
CA PHE A 116 -6.57 12.33 8.84
C PHE A 116 -7.12 13.51 9.62
N GLY A 117 -6.74 14.76 9.30
CA GLY A 117 -7.15 15.95 10.02
C GLY A 117 -8.66 16.22 10.02
N VAL A 118 -9.34 15.79 8.94
CA VAL A 118 -10.80 15.84 8.85
C VAL A 118 -11.40 14.58 9.47
N ASN A 119 -12.09 14.48 10.48
CA ASN A 119 -12.56 13.26 11.19
C ASN A 119 -11.41 12.49 11.85
N LEU A 120 -10.57 13.22 12.60
CA LEU A 120 -9.34 12.67 13.18
C LEU A 120 -9.62 11.44 14.08
N GLN A 121 -10.64 11.51 14.93
CA GLN A 121 -10.95 10.45 15.89
C GLN A 121 -11.36 9.16 15.18
N GLU A 122 -12.19 9.25 14.15
CA GLU A 122 -12.64 8.11 13.36
C GLU A 122 -11.49 7.49 12.58
N ASN A 123 -10.61 8.33 12.01
CA ASN A 123 -9.42 7.87 11.31
C ASN A 123 -8.44 7.17 12.23
N LEU A 124 -8.16 7.72 13.42
CA LEU A 124 -7.28 7.09 14.41
C LEU A 124 -7.86 5.78 14.91
N ARG A 125 -9.16 5.73 15.24
CA ARG A 125 -9.83 4.50 15.66
C ARG A 125 -9.76 3.41 14.57
N PHE A 126 -9.94 3.79 13.31
CA PHE A 126 -9.82 2.85 12.20
C PHE A 126 -8.41 2.33 12.04
N LEU A 127 -7.39 3.19 12.16
CA LEU A 127 -5.98 2.81 12.15
C LEU A 127 -5.65 1.88 13.31
N GLU A 128 -6.16 2.16 14.52
CA GLU A 128 -5.98 1.30 15.69
C GLU A 128 -6.46 -0.14 15.43
N LEU A 129 -7.62 -0.33 14.81
CA LEU A 129 -8.11 -1.67 14.45
C LEU A 129 -7.18 -2.40 13.48
N ILE A 130 -6.56 -1.68 12.53
CA ILE A 130 -5.56 -2.25 11.62
C ILE A 130 -4.30 -2.65 12.41
N LEU A 131 -3.83 -1.80 13.33
CA LEU A 131 -2.65 -2.07 14.14
C LEU A 131 -2.87 -3.23 15.11
N GLN A 132 -4.07 -3.40 15.66
CA GLN A 132 -4.44 -4.57 16.47
C GLN A 132 -4.33 -5.87 15.65
N GLN A 133 -4.77 -5.86 14.40
CA GLN A 133 -4.58 -7.01 13.51
C GLN A 133 -3.10 -7.25 13.20
N TYR A 134 -2.33 -6.20 12.92
CA TYR A 134 -0.88 -6.31 12.75
C TYR A 134 -0.20 -6.94 13.99
N GLN A 135 -0.56 -6.53 15.20
CA GLN A 135 0.01 -7.10 16.44
C GLN A 135 -0.22 -8.62 16.55
N ARG A 136 -1.42 -9.10 16.14
CA ARG A 136 -1.69 -10.55 16.07
C ARG A 136 -0.79 -11.23 15.06
N LEU A 137 -0.69 -10.67 13.84
CA LEU A 137 0.15 -11.24 12.78
C LEU A 137 1.64 -11.17 13.11
N ASN A 138 2.09 -10.14 13.83
CA ASN A 138 3.46 -10.07 14.35
C ASN A 138 3.74 -11.25 15.30
N LYS A 139 2.82 -11.53 16.24
CA LYS A 139 2.95 -12.63 17.19
C LYS A 139 2.88 -14.01 16.53
N ASP A 140 1.93 -14.20 15.61
CA ASP A 140 1.59 -15.52 15.06
C ASP A 140 2.45 -15.88 13.83
N HIS A 141 2.86 -14.87 13.04
CA HIS A 141 3.58 -15.03 11.76
C HIS A 141 4.92 -14.30 11.71
N GLN A 142 5.34 -13.64 12.81
CA GLN A 142 6.55 -12.81 12.85
C GLN A 142 6.55 -11.67 11.83
N MET A 143 5.36 -11.18 11.45
CA MET A 143 5.22 -10.06 10.52
C MET A 143 5.90 -8.82 11.11
N GLN A 144 6.76 -8.16 10.33
CA GLN A 144 7.47 -6.95 10.74
C GLN A 144 6.81 -5.69 10.21
N SER A 145 6.90 -4.59 10.97
CA SER A 145 6.54 -3.25 10.48
C SER A 145 7.82 -2.50 10.15
N LEU A 146 8.01 -2.25 8.87
CA LEU A 146 9.23 -1.66 8.32
C LEU A 146 8.89 -0.35 7.60
N ASN A 147 9.80 0.61 7.65
CA ASN A 147 9.75 1.74 6.73
C ASN A 147 10.38 1.37 5.37
N MET A 148 10.20 2.23 4.37
CA MET A 148 10.67 1.94 3.01
C MET A 148 12.19 1.73 2.91
N ARG A 149 12.96 2.44 3.73
CA ARG A 149 14.42 2.30 3.76
C ARG A 149 14.84 0.95 4.30
N GLU A 150 14.23 0.52 5.41
CA GLU A 150 14.48 -0.81 6.01
C GLU A 150 14.11 -1.94 5.02
N VAL A 151 13.00 -1.80 4.27
CA VAL A 151 12.65 -2.75 3.21
C VAL A 151 13.73 -2.79 2.12
N ALA A 152 14.25 -1.63 1.71
CA ALA A 152 15.30 -1.56 0.70
C ALA A 152 16.62 -2.22 1.20
N GLU A 153 17.01 -1.97 2.44
CA GLU A 153 18.21 -2.56 3.05
C GLU A 153 18.09 -4.09 3.14
N LEU A 154 16.97 -4.60 3.66
CA LEU A 154 16.72 -6.06 3.74
C LEU A 154 16.61 -6.73 2.37
N SER A 155 16.11 -6.04 1.34
CA SER A 155 16.05 -6.59 -0.02
C SER A 155 17.43 -6.82 -0.64
N LEU A 156 18.45 -6.10 -0.18
CA LEU A 156 19.83 -6.26 -0.64
C LEU A 156 20.58 -7.36 0.11
N GLU A 157 20.29 -7.55 1.40
CA GLU A 157 20.91 -8.56 2.23
C GLU A 157 20.48 -9.98 1.85
N ASN A 158 19.30 -10.12 1.25
CA ASN A 158 18.70 -11.40 0.85
C ASN A 158 18.97 -11.79 -0.61
N ASN A 159 19.77 -11.01 -1.35
CA ASN A 159 20.27 -11.32 -2.70
C ASN A 159 21.75 -11.67 -2.68
#